data_7f862aa3b87f9e65d743d1006711b262
#
_entry.id   7f862aa3b87f9e65d743d1006711b262
#
_cell.length_a   1.000
_cell.length_b   1.000
_cell.length_c   1.000
_cell.angle_alpha   90.00
_cell.angle_beta   90.00
_cell.angle_gamma   90.00
#
_symmetry.space_group_name_H-M   'P 1'
#
loop_
_entity.id
_entity.type
_entity.pdbx_description
1 polymer ?
#
loop_
_entity_poly.entity_id
_entity_poly.type
_entity_poly.pdbx_seq_one_letter_code
_entity_poly.pdbx_strand_id
1 'polypeptide(L)'
;MPRPWTVLPHGPLEKLEPNLWAVEGTIRMPAGDLSRRMCIARLGDGRLLLMNGVPLRDEAMREVEAFGKPSFLLVPNGYHRLDIAAFKERYPQLRVLAGEGSKKRVEEKVPVEGGWNEAPRDPDVSVESLGGTKVDEAVVSVRSGGRVSLCFFGDAVMNIPHRPGVGGLLFRLLGVSGRPRVTAIARWFIVGDRAVFREHLLRLAGRAGLRRMIPCHGGIVEDDAPAVLRRVAEEL
;
A
#
# COMPACT_ATOMS: atom_id res chain seq x y z
N MET A 1 22.04 7.36 -10.59
CA MET A 1 21.57 6.25 -11.43
C MET A 1 20.32 5.63 -10.79
N PRO A 2 19.33 5.17 -11.55
CA PRO A 2 18.22 4.41 -10.98
C PRO A 2 18.76 3.14 -10.30
N ARG A 3 18.09 2.72 -9.22
CA ARG A 3 18.45 1.47 -8.53
C ARG A 3 18.08 0.30 -9.44
N PRO A 4 18.99 -0.67 -9.68
CA PRO A 4 18.67 -1.85 -10.47
C PRO A 4 17.65 -2.74 -9.72
N TRP A 5 17.06 -3.73 -10.41
CA TRP A 5 16.20 -4.74 -9.78
C TRP A 5 16.96 -5.43 -8.66
N THR A 6 16.68 -5.02 -7.42
CA THR A 6 17.41 -5.48 -6.24
C THR A 6 16.46 -6.25 -5.34
N VAL A 7 16.59 -7.57 -5.31
CA VAL A 7 15.78 -8.44 -4.46
C VAL A 7 16.32 -8.38 -3.04
N LEU A 8 15.53 -7.84 -2.12
CA LEU A 8 15.72 -7.94 -0.68
C LEU A 8 14.93 -9.15 -0.14
N PRO A 9 15.17 -9.59 1.11
CA PRO A 9 14.38 -10.67 1.70
C PRO A 9 12.89 -10.39 1.57
N HIS A 10 12.14 -11.36 1.07
CA HIS A 10 10.70 -11.31 0.95
C HIS A 10 10.06 -12.67 1.26
N GLY A 11 8.81 -12.65 1.73
CA GLY A 11 7.99 -13.83 1.94
C GLY A 11 7.49 -14.47 0.64
N PRO A 12 6.68 -15.52 0.75
CA PRO A 12 5.95 -16.08 -0.38
C PRO A 12 4.85 -15.14 -0.88
N LEU A 13 4.33 -15.42 -2.07
CA LEU A 13 3.10 -14.80 -2.55
C LEU A 13 1.91 -15.35 -1.76
N GLU A 14 1.22 -14.47 -1.05
CA GLU A 14 0.00 -14.77 -0.30
C GLU A 14 -1.22 -14.55 -1.21
N LYS A 15 -1.93 -15.61 -1.53
CA LYS A 15 -3.14 -15.58 -2.37
C LYS A 15 -4.35 -15.30 -1.48
N LEU A 16 -4.60 -14.02 -1.19
CA LEU A 16 -5.62 -13.59 -0.23
C LEU A 16 -7.05 -13.77 -0.76
N GLU A 17 -7.25 -13.52 -2.04
CA GLU A 17 -8.51 -13.70 -2.78
C GLU A 17 -8.20 -14.14 -4.21
N PRO A 18 -9.16 -14.67 -4.98
CA PRO A 18 -8.95 -15.06 -6.39
C PRO A 18 -8.42 -13.91 -7.27
N ASN A 19 -8.70 -12.64 -6.91
CA ASN A 19 -8.27 -11.46 -7.62
C ASN A 19 -7.36 -10.53 -6.79
N LEU A 20 -6.87 -10.99 -5.62
CA LEU A 20 -5.99 -10.19 -4.75
C LEU A 20 -4.88 -11.06 -4.15
N TRP A 21 -3.65 -10.76 -4.50
CA TRP A 21 -2.46 -11.34 -3.90
C TRP A 21 -1.66 -10.28 -3.15
N ALA A 22 -0.83 -10.70 -2.21
CA ALA A 22 0.09 -9.84 -1.48
C ALA A 22 1.44 -10.52 -1.31
N VAL A 23 2.48 -9.73 -1.11
CA VAL A 23 3.80 -10.21 -0.70
C VAL A 23 4.43 -9.23 0.26
N GLU A 24 4.91 -9.74 1.38
CA GLU A 24 5.70 -8.95 2.31
C GLU A 24 7.17 -8.98 1.90
N GLY A 25 7.76 -7.82 1.75
CA GLY A 25 9.18 -7.63 1.52
C GLY A 25 9.81 -6.80 2.61
N THR A 26 11.10 -6.59 2.49
CA THR A 26 11.92 -5.86 3.46
C THR A 26 12.47 -4.58 2.86
N ILE A 27 12.56 -3.53 3.66
CA ILE A 27 13.37 -2.34 3.37
C ILE A 27 14.40 -2.18 4.50
N ARG A 28 15.66 -1.98 4.12
CA ARG A 28 16.73 -1.74 5.08
C ARG A 28 16.73 -0.28 5.50
N MET A 29 16.63 -0.05 6.80
CA MET A 29 16.66 1.28 7.41
C MET A 29 17.78 1.35 8.43
N PRO A 30 18.35 2.55 8.73
CA PRO A 30 19.41 2.69 9.74
C PRO A 30 19.00 2.17 11.14
N ALA A 31 17.72 2.25 11.48
CA ALA A 31 17.16 1.79 12.75
C ALA A 31 16.71 0.31 12.73
N GLY A 32 17.09 -0.45 11.71
CA GLY A 32 16.68 -1.84 11.51
C GLY A 32 15.72 -2.02 10.34
N ASP A 33 15.54 -3.25 9.92
CA ASP A 33 14.70 -3.58 8.76
C ASP A 33 13.22 -3.26 9.04
N LEU A 34 12.54 -2.70 8.05
CA LEU A 34 11.10 -2.45 8.08
C LEU A 34 10.41 -3.34 7.05
N SER A 35 9.30 -3.97 7.44
CA SER A 35 8.47 -4.69 6.47
C SER A 35 7.72 -3.70 5.57
N ARG A 36 7.57 -4.06 4.30
CA ARG A 36 6.71 -3.37 3.34
C ARG A 36 5.96 -4.40 2.51
N ARG A 37 4.78 -4.05 2.06
CA ARG A 37 3.95 -4.97 1.28
C ARG A 37 3.68 -4.42 -0.11
N MET A 38 3.79 -5.31 -1.11
CA MET A 38 3.19 -5.11 -2.41
C MET A 38 1.88 -5.89 -2.44
N CYS A 39 0.77 -5.21 -2.76
CA CYS A 39 -0.48 -5.85 -3.10
C CYS A 39 -0.64 -5.88 -4.62
N ILE A 40 -1.28 -6.93 -5.14
CA ILE A 40 -1.45 -7.19 -6.56
C ILE A 40 -2.92 -7.50 -6.79
N ALA A 41 -3.65 -6.55 -7.38
CA ALA A 41 -5.04 -6.77 -7.77
C ALA A 41 -5.12 -7.13 -9.25
N ARG A 42 -5.88 -8.21 -9.57
CA ARG A 42 -6.20 -8.61 -10.93
C ARG A 42 -7.54 -8.05 -11.33
N LEU A 43 -7.54 -7.28 -12.40
CA LEU A 43 -8.74 -6.70 -13.00
C LEU A 43 -9.50 -7.74 -13.81
N GLY A 44 -10.77 -7.49 -14.08
CA GLY A 44 -11.62 -8.38 -14.86
C GLY A 44 -11.11 -8.67 -16.29
N ASP A 45 -10.31 -7.78 -16.85
CA ASP A 45 -9.66 -7.95 -18.16
C ASP A 45 -8.29 -8.65 -18.11
N GLY A 46 -7.86 -9.12 -16.95
CA GLY A 46 -6.60 -9.84 -16.74
C GLY A 46 -5.37 -8.96 -16.55
N ARG A 47 -5.50 -7.63 -16.60
CA ARG A 47 -4.41 -6.71 -16.24
C ARG A 47 -4.19 -6.69 -14.73
N LEU A 48 -2.95 -6.43 -14.32
CA LEU A 48 -2.59 -6.28 -12.92
C LEU A 48 -2.37 -4.82 -12.55
N LEU A 49 -2.88 -4.48 -11.38
CA LEU A 49 -2.65 -3.24 -10.67
C LEU A 49 -1.75 -3.57 -9.46
N LEU A 50 -0.50 -3.12 -9.53
CA LEU A 50 0.50 -3.31 -8.50
C LEU A 50 0.49 -2.12 -7.55
N MET A 51 0.36 -2.36 -6.26
CA MET A 51 0.37 -1.34 -5.21
C MET A 51 1.69 -1.42 -4.46
N ASN A 52 2.51 -0.39 -4.55
CA ASN A 52 3.81 -0.30 -3.89
C ASN A 52 4.80 -1.40 -4.33
N GLY A 53 5.48 -1.22 -5.46
CA GLY A 53 6.35 -2.23 -6.07
C GLY A 53 7.46 -2.74 -5.14
N VAL A 54 7.55 -4.07 -5.00
CA VAL A 54 8.61 -4.79 -4.30
C VAL A 54 9.27 -5.76 -5.28
N PRO A 55 10.56 -5.59 -5.62
CA PRO A 55 11.28 -6.55 -6.46
C PRO A 55 11.34 -7.92 -5.80
N LEU A 56 10.84 -8.93 -6.50
CA LEU A 56 10.84 -10.32 -6.06
C LEU A 56 11.85 -11.14 -6.88
N ARG A 57 12.14 -12.34 -6.38
CA ARG A 57 12.88 -13.35 -7.15
C ARG A 57 12.14 -13.70 -8.44
N ASP A 58 12.87 -14.11 -9.46
CA ASP A 58 12.29 -14.35 -10.79
C ASP A 58 11.21 -15.44 -10.80
N GLU A 59 11.32 -16.47 -9.93
CA GLU A 59 10.26 -17.45 -9.79
C GLU A 59 8.93 -16.81 -9.34
N ALA A 60 8.99 -15.97 -8.31
CA ALA A 60 7.80 -15.28 -7.80
C ALA A 60 7.26 -14.27 -8.82
N MET A 61 8.15 -13.59 -9.57
CA MET A 61 7.68 -12.69 -10.64
C MET A 61 7.03 -13.46 -11.80
N ARG A 62 7.51 -14.65 -12.15
CA ARG A 62 6.82 -15.51 -13.13
C ARG A 62 5.43 -15.94 -12.66
N GLU A 63 5.24 -16.22 -11.36
CA GLU A 63 3.90 -16.47 -10.82
C GLU A 63 3.00 -15.24 -10.93
N VAL A 64 3.52 -14.05 -10.64
CA VAL A 64 2.78 -12.79 -10.82
C VAL A 64 2.40 -12.57 -12.29
N GLU A 65 3.33 -12.82 -13.22
CA GLU A 65 3.10 -12.69 -14.66
C GLU A 65 2.10 -13.73 -15.18
N ALA A 66 2.08 -14.92 -14.60
CA ALA A 66 1.07 -15.96 -14.88
C ALA A 66 -0.31 -15.60 -14.30
N PHE A 67 -0.36 -14.85 -13.21
CA PHE A 67 -1.61 -14.35 -12.62
C PHE A 67 -2.27 -13.30 -13.49
N GLY A 68 -1.49 -12.48 -14.20
CA GLY A 68 -1.98 -11.47 -15.13
C GLY A 68 -0.88 -10.57 -15.66
N LYS A 69 -1.24 -9.63 -16.54
CA LYS A 69 -0.29 -8.70 -17.16
C LYS A 69 -0.02 -7.48 -16.28
N PRO A 70 1.20 -7.26 -15.72
CA PRO A 70 1.55 -6.03 -15.03
C PRO A 70 1.29 -4.79 -15.92
N SER A 71 0.37 -3.93 -15.53
CA SER A 71 -0.10 -2.81 -16.37
C SER A 71 -0.14 -1.47 -15.63
N PHE A 72 -0.33 -1.50 -14.32
CA PHE A 72 -0.37 -0.29 -13.50
C PHE A 72 0.49 -0.47 -12.25
N LEU A 73 1.24 0.57 -11.90
CA LEU A 73 1.97 0.67 -10.64
C LEU A 73 1.48 1.90 -9.89
N LEU A 74 0.85 1.68 -8.75
CA LEU A 74 0.44 2.75 -7.86
C LEU A 74 1.57 3.07 -6.88
N VAL A 75 1.98 4.33 -6.87
CA VAL A 75 3.00 4.84 -5.94
C VAL A 75 2.31 5.70 -4.89
N PRO A 76 2.21 5.25 -3.62
CA PRO A 76 1.34 5.88 -2.63
C PRO A 76 1.76 7.31 -2.29
N ASN A 77 3.06 7.55 -2.17
CA ASN A 77 3.60 8.87 -1.84
C ASN A 77 5.07 9.00 -2.28
N GLY A 78 5.61 10.20 -2.16
CA GLY A 78 6.98 10.51 -2.57
C GLY A 78 8.10 9.84 -1.75
N TYR A 79 7.78 9.07 -0.72
CA TYR A 79 8.74 8.27 0.06
C TYR A 79 8.82 6.82 -0.44
N HIS A 80 7.78 6.32 -1.12
CA HIS A 80 7.65 4.95 -1.65
C HIS A 80 8.14 4.80 -3.09
N ARG A 81 9.25 5.45 -3.45
CA ARG A 81 9.78 5.51 -4.82
C ARG A 81 11.09 4.75 -5.03
N LEU A 82 11.43 3.85 -4.09
CA LEU A 82 12.73 3.17 -4.09
C LEU A 82 12.95 2.30 -5.33
N ASP A 83 11.95 1.53 -5.73
CA ASP A 83 12.09 0.49 -6.76
C ASP A 83 11.26 0.77 -8.03
N ILE A 84 10.58 1.92 -8.11
CA ILE A 84 9.67 2.23 -9.24
C ILE A 84 10.39 2.27 -10.59
N ALA A 85 11.65 2.73 -10.63
CA ALA A 85 12.46 2.74 -11.84
C ALA A 85 12.79 1.32 -12.32
N ALA A 86 13.11 0.42 -11.40
CA ALA A 86 13.36 -0.99 -11.73
C ALA A 86 12.11 -1.68 -12.27
N PHE A 87 10.91 -1.37 -11.72
CA PHE A 87 9.64 -1.86 -12.28
C PHE A 87 9.37 -1.30 -13.67
N LYS A 88 9.64 -0.01 -13.91
CA LYS A 88 9.45 0.60 -15.22
C LYS A 88 10.45 0.07 -16.27
N GLU A 89 11.67 -0.25 -15.87
CA GLU A 89 12.67 -0.90 -16.71
C GLU A 89 12.25 -2.33 -17.08
N ARG A 90 11.79 -3.13 -16.12
CA ARG A 90 11.32 -4.51 -16.35
C ARG A 90 10.03 -4.54 -17.20
N TYR A 91 9.15 -3.56 -16.99
CA TYR A 91 7.86 -3.46 -17.69
C TYR A 91 7.71 -2.06 -18.31
N PRO A 92 8.30 -1.79 -19.50
CA PRO A 92 8.28 -0.46 -20.11
C PRO A 92 6.85 0.08 -20.36
N GLN A 93 5.87 -0.81 -20.58
CA GLN A 93 4.44 -0.47 -20.78
C GLN A 93 3.69 -0.21 -19.46
N LEU A 94 4.33 -0.44 -18.29
CA LEU A 94 3.70 -0.23 -16.99
C LEU A 94 3.37 1.25 -16.79
N ARG A 95 2.11 1.58 -16.57
CA ARG A 95 1.68 2.95 -16.28
C ARG A 95 1.88 3.23 -14.79
N VAL A 96 2.63 4.28 -14.49
CA VAL A 96 2.86 4.73 -13.10
C VAL A 96 1.83 5.78 -12.75
N LEU A 97 1.08 5.53 -11.67
CA LEU A 97 0.07 6.45 -11.14
C LEU A 97 0.47 6.89 -9.73
N ALA A 98 0.30 8.18 -9.46
CA ALA A 98 0.58 8.75 -8.14
C ALA A 98 -0.37 9.92 -7.86
N GLY A 99 -0.67 10.16 -6.59
CA GLY A 99 -1.45 11.31 -6.17
C GLY A 99 -0.77 12.64 -6.47
N GLU A 100 -1.58 13.68 -6.69
CA GLU A 100 -1.09 15.00 -7.10
C GLU A 100 -0.07 15.57 -6.08
N GLY A 101 -0.32 15.38 -4.79
CA GLY A 101 0.59 15.82 -3.72
C GLY A 101 1.96 15.12 -3.71
N SER A 102 2.11 14.03 -4.45
CA SER A 102 3.33 13.23 -4.54
C SER A 102 3.98 13.21 -5.90
N LYS A 103 3.26 13.61 -6.95
CA LYS A 103 3.63 13.50 -8.35
C LYS A 103 5.04 14.04 -8.63
N LYS A 104 5.32 15.29 -8.26
CA LYS A 104 6.64 15.91 -8.48
C LYS A 104 7.81 15.09 -7.94
N ARG A 105 7.65 14.48 -6.76
CA ARG A 105 8.69 13.66 -6.13
C ARG A 105 8.85 12.30 -6.82
N VAL A 106 7.76 11.72 -7.31
CA VAL A 106 7.80 10.46 -8.06
C VAL A 106 8.45 10.68 -9.42
N GLU A 107 8.17 11.80 -10.08
CA GLU A 107 8.74 12.19 -11.37
C GLU A 107 10.26 12.41 -11.34
N GLU A 108 10.88 12.61 -10.17
CA GLU A 108 12.33 12.56 -10.03
C GLU A 108 12.94 11.18 -10.36
N LYS A 109 12.13 10.13 -10.45
CA LYS A 109 12.58 8.76 -10.71
C LYS A 109 12.05 8.20 -12.04
N VAL A 110 10.78 8.37 -12.32
CA VAL A 110 10.10 7.89 -13.53
C VAL A 110 8.97 8.85 -13.90
N PRO A 111 8.57 8.94 -15.17
CA PRO A 111 7.36 9.68 -15.57
C PRO A 111 6.13 9.15 -14.83
N VAL A 112 5.25 10.05 -14.39
CA VAL A 112 3.93 9.73 -13.83
C VAL A 112 2.89 9.93 -14.93
N GLU A 113 2.23 8.85 -15.33
CA GLU A 113 1.28 8.85 -16.46
C GLU A 113 -0.17 9.12 -16.01
N GLY A 114 -0.39 9.49 -14.76
CA GLY A 114 -1.72 9.90 -14.26
C GLY A 114 -1.83 9.90 -12.75
N GLY A 115 -2.95 10.44 -12.24
CA GLY A 115 -3.37 10.40 -10.86
C GLY A 115 -4.34 9.23 -10.59
N TRP A 116 -5.06 9.32 -9.48
CA TRP A 116 -6.00 8.25 -9.09
C TRP A 116 -7.22 8.17 -10.00
N ASN A 117 -7.61 9.27 -10.64
CA ASN A 117 -8.74 9.32 -11.57
C ASN A 117 -8.45 8.59 -12.90
N GLU A 118 -7.17 8.41 -13.25
CA GLU A 118 -6.71 7.65 -14.42
C GLU A 118 -6.49 6.16 -14.10
N ALA A 119 -6.78 5.74 -12.87
CA ALA A 119 -6.81 4.32 -12.53
C ALA A 119 -7.89 3.59 -13.35
N PRO A 120 -7.64 2.33 -13.72
CA PRO A 120 -8.59 1.58 -14.53
C PRO A 120 -9.94 1.45 -13.83
N ARG A 121 -11.03 1.64 -14.59
CA ARG A 121 -12.38 1.35 -14.10
C ARG A 121 -12.59 -0.16 -14.11
N ASP A 122 -12.97 -0.73 -12.98
CA ASP A 122 -13.21 -2.14 -12.81
C ASP A 122 -14.34 -2.35 -11.77
N PRO A 123 -15.25 -3.29 -11.97
CA PRO A 123 -16.37 -3.49 -11.05
C PRO A 123 -15.93 -3.98 -9.65
N ASP A 124 -14.80 -4.68 -9.58
CA ASP A 124 -14.30 -5.30 -8.35
C ASP A 124 -13.08 -4.60 -7.76
N VAL A 125 -12.43 -3.71 -8.52
CA VAL A 125 -11.25 -2.98 -8.06
C VAL A 125 -11.46 -1.47 -8.23
N SER A 126 -11.39 -0.74 -7.13
CA SER A 126 -11.50 0.73 -7.15
C SER A 126 -10.37 1.39 -6.38
N VAL A 127 -9.87 2.49 -6.94
CA VAL A 127 -8.85 3.35 -6.33
C VAL A 127 -9.53 4.65 -5.93
N GLU A 128 -9.37 5.05 -4.69
CA GLU A 128 -9.91 6.34 -4.21
C GLU A 128 -8.87 7.09 -3.37
N SER A 129 -8.76 8.40 -3.58
CA SER A 129 -7.91 9.28 -2.78
C SER A 129 -8.34 9.23 -1.31
N LEU A 130 -7.39 9.14 -0.40
CA LEU A 130 -7.63 9.27 1.05
C LEU A 130 -7.79 10.75 1.40
N GLY A 131 -9.03 11.17 1.53
CA GLY A 131 -9.36 12.54 1.92
C GLY A 131 -8.63 12.97 3.17
N GLY A 132 -8.17 14.22 3.21
CA GLY A 132 -7.42 14.78 4.33
C GLY A 132 -5.93 14.43 4.34
N THR A 133 -5.38 13.69 3.39
CA THR A 133 -3.94 13.48 3.24
C THR A 133 -3.33 14.57 2.34
N LYS A 134 -2.25 15.22 2.80
CA LYS A 134 -1.56 16.27 2.04
C LYS A 134 -0.67 15.75 0.92
N VAL A 135 -0.31 14.48 0.96
CA VAL A 135 0.48 13.79 -0.07
C VAL A 135 -0.41 13.08 -1.08
N ASP A 136 -1.74 13.20 -0.92
CA ASP A 136 -2.76 12.54 -1.74
C ASP A 136 -2.53 11.03 -1.86
N GLU A 137 -2.40 10.34 -0.70
CA GLU A 137 -2.41 8.88 -0.68
C GLU A 137 -3.78 8.34 -1.11
N ALA A 138 -3.80 7.10 -1.53
CA ALA A 138 -5.03 6.42 -1.89
C ALA A 138 -5.21 5.10 -1.13
N VAL A 139 -6.43 4.60 -1.14
CA VAL A 139 -6.78 3.25 -0.75
C VAL A 139 -7.34 2.51 -1.96
N VAL A 140 -6.96 1.25 -2.10
CA VAL A 140 -7.55 0.37 -3.12
C VAL A 140 -8.51 -0.59 -2.44
N SER A 141 -9.74 -0.63 -2.94
CA SER A 141 -10.73 -1.59 -2.52
C SER A 141 -10.81 -2.71 -3.54
N VAL A 142 -10.67 -3.94 -3.08
CA VAL A 142 -10.82 -5.14 -3.90
C VAL A 142 -12.00 -5.96 -3.38
N ARG A 143 -12.97 -6.19 -4.24
CA ARG A 143 -14.16 -7.02 -3.97
C ARG A 143 -13.92 -8.43 -4.50
N SER A 144 -14.30 -9.42 -3.71
CA SER A 144 -14.25 -10.83 -4.12
C SER A 144 -15.36 -11.61 -3.40
N GLY A 145 -16.29 -12.21 -4.13
CA GLY A 145 -17.37 -13.00 -3.55
C GLY A 145 -18.17 -12.28 -2.46
N GLY A 146 -18.46 -10.99 -2.64
CA GLY A 146 -19.18 -10.15 -1.66
C GLY A 146 -18.33 -9.60 -0.50
N ARG A 147 -17.06 -10.06 -0.36
CA ARG A 147 -16.11 -9.54 0.63
C ARG A 147 -15.29 -8.39 0.03
N VAL A 148 -14.93 -7.43 0.87
CA VAL A 148 -14.10 -6.28 0.51
C VAL A 148 -12.81 -6.30 1.31
N SER A 149 -11.68 -6.18 0.61
CA SER A 149 -10.37 -5.91 1.19
C SER A 149 -9.96 -4.47 0.89
N LEU A 150 -9.51 -3.74 1.92
CA LEU A 150 -8.95 -2.39 1.78
C LEU A 150 -7.42 -2.45 1.85
N CYS A 151 -6.75 -2.08 0.77
CA CYS A 151 -5.30 -1.99 0.71
C CYS A 151 -4.85 -0.55 0.98
N PHE A 152 -4.31 -0.30 2.18
CA PHE A 152 -3.61 0.93 2.55
C PHE A 152 -2.14 0.78 2.15
N PHE A 153 -1.82 1.05 0.91
CA PHE A 153 -0.51 0.75 0.32
C PHE A 153 0.57 1.83 0.54
N GLY A 154 0.26 2.85 1.38
CA GLY A 154 1.16 3.92 1.82
C GLY A 154 1.40 3.92 3.33
N ASP A 155 1.61 5.11 3.88
CA ASP A 155 1.98 5.35 5.26
C ASP A 155 0.82 5.85 6.14
N ALA A 156 -0.35 6.12 5.55
CA ALA A 156 -1.48 6.70 6.27
C ALA A 156 -1.95 5.82 7.43
N VAL A 157 -2.01 4.50 7.22
CA VAL A 157 -2.38 3.52 8.26
C VAL A 157 -1.37 2.38 8.27
N MET A 158 -0.76 2.12 9.43
CA MET A 158 0.24 1.08 9.63
C MET A 158 -0.19 0.11 10.74
N ASN A 159 0.31 -1.14 10.69
CA ASN A 159 0.10 -2.16 11.73
C ASN A 159 1.42 -2.84 12.09
N ILE A 160 2.39 -2.07 12.56
CA ILE A 160 3.75 -2.55 12.87
C ILE A 160 3.71 -3.28 14.21
N PRO A 161 4.13 -4.57 14.27
CA PRO A 161 4.18 -5.31 15.52
C PRO A 161 5.26 -4.76 16.47
N HIS A 162 5.12 -5.01 17.76
CA HIS A 162 6.20 -4.77 18.69
C HIS A 162 7.41 -5.66 18.33
N ARG A 163 8.59 -5.06 18.39
CA ARG A 163 9.86 -5.77 18.15
C ARG A 163 10.70 -5.78 19.42
N PRO A 164 11.51 -6.83 19.65
CA PRO A 164 12.47 -6.84 20.75
C PRO A 164 13.62 -5.85 20.51
N GLY A 165 14.37 -5.58 21.56
CA GLY A 165 15.56 -4.73 21.54
C GLY A 165 15.27 -3.22 21.63
N VAL A 166 16.34 -2.43 21.66
CA VAL A 166 16.29 -0.97 21.89
C VAL A 166 15.48 -0.24 20.80
N GLY A 167 15.65 -0.63 19.55
CA GLY A 167 14.87 -0.05 18.44
C GLY A 167 13.37 -0.35 18.56
N GLY A 168 13.01 -1.55 18.99
CA GLY A 168 11.61 -1.92 19.24
C GLY A 168 11.01 -1.16 20.41
N LEU A 169 11.78 -0.96 21.48
CA LEU A 169 11.37 -0.13 22.62
C LEU A 169 11.15 1.32 22.19
N LEU A 170 12.04 1.88 21.38
CA LEU A 170 11.88 3.23 20.84
C LEU A 170 10.60 3.34 19.99
N PHE A 171 10.33 2.39 19.10
CA PHE A 171 9.10 2.37 18.29
C PHE A 171 7.84 2.28 19.17
N ARG A 172 7.91 1.53 20.27
CA ARG A 172 6.82 1.45 21.25
C ARG A 172 6.59 2.78 21.94
N LEU A 173 7.64 3.42 22.45
CA LEU A 173 7.57 4.71 23.14
C LEU A 173 7.08 5.83 22.21
N LEU A 174 7.49 5.80 20.93
CA LEU A 174 7.02 6.75 19.90
C LEU A 174 5.61 6.42 19.37
N GLY A 175 4.95 5.38 19.90
CA GLY A 175 3.63 4.99 19.46
C GLY A 175 3.56 4.54 18.00
N VAL A 176 4.64 3.98 17.45
CA VAL A 176 4.71 3.53 16.05
C VAL A 176 4.24 2.10 15.88
N SER A 177 4.35 1.28 16.95
CA SER A 177 4.10 -0.17 16.89
C SER A 177 3.01 -0.65 17.86
N GLY A 178 2.59 -1.91 17.71
CA GLY A 178 1.73 -2.64 18.64
C GLY A 178 0.29 -2.83 18.18
N ARG A 179 -0.23 -2.01 17.29
CA ARG A 179 -1.60 -2.13 16.74
C ARG A 179 -1.78 -1.27 15.49
N PRO A 180 -2.85 -1.50 14.72
CA PRO A 180 -3.20 -0.62 13.61
C PRO A 180 -3.44 0.81 14.08
N ARG A 181 -2.80 1.78 13.40
CA ARG A 181 -2.90 3.21 13.76
C ARG A 181 -2.37 4.14 12.68
N VAL A 182 -2.74 5.41 12.82
CA VAL A 182 -2.03 6.52 12.19
C VAL A 182 -0.89 6.92 13.13
N THR A 183 0.35 6.62 12.75
CA THR A 183 1.52 6.90 13.59
C THR A 183 1.75 8.40 13.78
N ALA A 184 2.52 8.80 14.80
CA ALA A 184 2.89 10.20 14.97
C ALA A 184 3.60 10.76 13.72
N ILE A 185 4.46 9.97 13.09
CA ILE A 185 5.14 10.34 11.85
C ILE A 185 4.12 10.55 10.71
N ALA A 186 3.16 9.64 10.55
CA ALA A 186 2.11 9.78 9.54
C ALA A 186 1.23 11.01 9.80
N ARG A 187 0.90 11.33 11.06
CA ARG A 187 0.16 12.55 11.42
C ARG A 187 0.89 13.83 11.01
N TRP A 188 2.23 13.85 11.06
CA TRP A 188 3.02 15.02 10.68
C TRP A 188 3.27 15.12 9.17
N PHE A 189 3.58 14.01 8.51
CA PHE A 189 4.06 14.02 7.13
C PHE A 189 2.98 13.66 6.09
N ILE A 190 1.98 12.89 6.47
CA ILE A 190 0.95 12.36 5.56
C ILE A 190 -0.39 13.09 5.76
N VAL A 191 -0.85 13.23 7.01
CA VAL A 191 -2.15 13.84 7.29
C VAL A 191 -2.07 15.36 7.20
N GLY A 192 -2.97 15.96 6.45
CA GLY A 192 -3.16 17.41 6.33
C GLY A 192 -4.34 17.89 7.16
N ASP A 193 -5.54 17.36 6.84
CA ASP A 193 -6.78 17.65 7.56
C ASP A 193 -7.25 16.40 8.31
N ARG A 194 -7.14 16.44 9.64
CA ARG A 194 -7.50 15.29 10.50
C ARG A 194 -9.00 15.02 10.51
N ALA A 195 -9.84 16.04 10.42
CA ALA A 195 -11.29 15.88 10.47
C ALA A 195 -11.76 15.18 9.19
N VAL A 196 -11.33 15.66 8.04
CA VAL A 196 -11.63 15.07 6.73
C VAL A 196 -11.09 13.65 6.64
N PHE A 197 -9.86 13.40 7.12
CA PHE A 197 -9.27 12.06 7.10
C PHE A 197 -9.99 11.09 8.02
N ARG A 198 -10.36 11.53 9.23
CA ARG A 198 -11.16 10.75 10.18
C ARG A 198 -12.51 10.36 9.58
N GLU A 199 -13.24 11.32 9.00
CA GLU A 199 -14.53 11.06 8.36
C GLU A 199 -14.38 10.04 7.21
N HIS A 200 -13.35 10.17 6.40
CA HIS A 200 -13.05 9.22 5.33
C HIS A 200 -12.83 7.81 5.86
N LEU A 201 -12.01 7.64 6.92
CA LEU A 201 -11.79 6.32 7.54
C LEU A 201 -13.07 5.73 8.12
N LEU A 202 -13.93 6.55 8.75
CA LEU A 202 -15.25 6.11 9.26
C LEU A 202 -16.16 5.65 8.13
N ARG A 203 -16.16 6.35 7.00
CA ARG A 203 -16.90 5.95 5.78
C ARG A 203 -16.40 4.61 5.24
N LEU A 204 -15.10 4.42 5.18
CA LEU A 204 -14.48 3.15 4.78
C LEU A 204 -14.85 2.01 5.74
N ALA A 205 -14.84 2.28 7.05
CA ALA A 205 -15.23 1.30 8.08
C ALA A 205 -16.71 0.89 8.00
N GLY A 206 -17.57 1.75 7.44
CA GLY A 206 -18.97 1.45 7.17
C GLY A 206 -19.24 0.70 5.87
N ARG A 207 -18.20 0.39 5.08
CA ARG A 207 -18.36 -0.28 3.78
C ARG A 207 -18.91 -1.70 3.93
N ALA A 208 -20.01 -1.97 3.24
CA ALA A 208 -20.64 -3.30 3.27
C ALA A 208 -19.66 -4.38 2.78
N GLY A 209 -19.60 -5.48 3.51
CA GLY A 209 -18.72 -6.61 3.20
C GLY A 209 -17.24 -6.38 3.53
N LEU A 210 -16.88 -5.28 4.23
CA LEU A 210 -15.49 -5.09 4.67
C LEU A 210 -15.04 -6.24 5.56
N ARG A 211 -14.08 -7.02 5.05
CA ARG A 211 -13.55 -8.22 5.69
C ARG A 211 -12.11 -8.02 6.16
N ARG A 212 -11.33 -7.28 5.38
CA ARG A 212 -9.87 -7.23 5.57
C ARG A 212 -9.32 -5.81 5.37
N MET A 213 -8.34 -5.46 6.19
CA MET A 213 -7.52 -4.26 6.02
C MET A 213 -6.06 -4.68 5.86
N ILE A 214 -5.42 -4.22 4.80
CA ILE A 214 -4.07 -4.61 4.39
C ILE A 214 -3.17 -3.37 4.39
N PRO A 215 -2.47 -3.10 5.50
CA PRO A 215 -1.48 -2.02 5.54
C PRO A 215 -0.23 -2.35 4.73
N CYS A 216 0.43 -1.32 4.20
CA CYS A 216 1.75 -1.46 3.58
C CYS A 216 2.80 -1.96 4.58
N HIS A 217 2.74 -1.47 5.81
CA HIS A 217 3.70 -1.79 6.86
C HIS A 217 3.03 -2.58 7.98
N GLY A 218 3.57 -3.79 8.22
CA GLY A 218 3.13 -4.68 9.29
C GLY A 218 2.02 -5.67 8.92
N GLY A 219 1.32 -6.20 9.92
CA GLY A 219 0.39 -7.31 9.79
C GLY A 219 -0.92 -6.95 9.07
N ILE A 220 -1.49 -7.90 8.35
CA ILE A 220 -2.85 -7.82 7.81
C ILE A 220 -3.86 -7.91 8.97
N VAL A 221 -4.95 -7.17 8.89
CA VAL A 221 -6.08 -7.26 9.82
C VAL A 221 -7.20 -8.03 9.14
N GLU A 222 -7.50 -9.22 9.65
CA GLU A 222 -8.56 -10.09 9.13
C GLU A 222 -9.78 -10.15 10.05
N ASP A 223 -9.53 -10.03 11.35
CA ASP A 223 -10.59 -10.06 12.35
C ASP A 223 -11.09 -8.64 12.60
N ASP A 224 -12.40 -8.48 12.45
CA ASP A 224 -13.14 -7.25 12.74
C ASP A 224 -12.50 -5.97 12.14
N ALA A 225 -12.10 -6.02 10.88
CA ALA A 225 -11.52 -4.89 10.17
C ALA A 225 -12.38 -3.60 10.27
N PRO A 226 -13.73 -3.65 10.25
CA PRO A 226 -14.56 -2.48 10.48
C PRO A 226 -14.35 -1.81 11.83
N ALA A 227 -14.36 -2.57 12.93
CA ALA A 227 -14.15 -2.00 14.27
C ALA A 227 -12.72 -1.51 14.47
N VAL A 228 -11.73 -2.23 13.94
CA VAL A 228 -10.33 -1.80 13.96
C VAL A 228 -10.17 -0.45 13.24
N LEU A 229 -10.77 -0.30 12.07
CA LEU A 229 -10.65 0.94 11.29
C LEU A 229 -11.41 2.12 11.95
N ARG A 230 -12.57 1.87 12.59
CA ARG A 230 -13.25 2.88 13.42
C ARG A 230 -12.35 3.37 14.54
N ARG A 231 -11.72 2.45 15.28
CA ARG A 231 -10.78 2.80 16.35
C ARG A 231 -9.60 3.63 15.83
N VAL A 232 -9.04 3.27 14.67
CA VAL A 232 -7.96 4.07 14.03
C VAL A 232 -8.43 5.49 13.73
N ALA A 233 -9.68 5.65 13.28
CA ALA A 233 -10.28 6.96 13.01
C ALA A 233 -10.54 7.77 14.29
N GLU A 234 -11.01 7.12 15.35
CA GLU A 234 -11.31 7.76 16.64
C GLU A 234 -10.08 8.26 17.38
N GLU A 235 -8.90 7.68 17.10
CA GLU A 235 -7.62 8.05 17.70
C GLU A 235 -6.90 9.21 16.97
N LEU A 236 -7.48 9.73 15.90
CA LEU A 236 -6.94 10.89 15.18
C LEU A 236 -7.19 12.19 15.94
#